data_7792d85aef3ec774a9dd84495559f886
#
_entry.id   7792d85aef3ec774a9dd84495559f886
#
_cell.length_a   1.000
_cell.length_b   1.000
_cell.length_c   1.000
_cell.angle_alpha   90.00
_cell.angle_beta   90.00
_cell.angle_gamma   90.00
#
_symmetry.space_group_name_H-M   'P 1'
#
loop_
_entity.id
_entity.type
_entity.pdbx_description
1 polymer ?
#
loop_
_entity_poly.entity_id
_entity_poly.type
_entity_poly.pdbx_seq_one_letter_code
_entity_poly.pdbx_strand_id
1 'polypeptide(L)'
;MDAHDIEPIYEFGHGLSYTTFEYSELRVQKLTPAGEYEPTTGETEPAPTFGNFSTDLADYLFPEGDASSPRRIAQYIYPWLNVSNPEKASADPHYGGKAEDFLPPNAGASGPQQRPAAGPGAGQQPGGNARLFEPLYEVSARVTNTGSLPGDEVAQLYVSLGGPDEPPKVLRGFDRLPSIAPGQTVVFSATLTRRDLSNWDVAAQDWTVTDHAKTVYVGSSSRKLPLSAQLE
;
A
#
# COMPACT_ATOMS: atom_id res chain seq x y z
N MET A 1 5.75 14.34 5.97
CA MET A 1 6.03 15.11 7.20
C MET A 1 7.34 14.65 7.83
N ASP A 2 7.48 13.39 8.23
CA ASP A 2 8.71 12.91 8.87
C ASP A 2 9.99 13.10 8.02
N ALA A 3 9.91 12.89 6.70
CA ALA A 3 11.05 13.14 5.79
C ALA A 3 11.51 14.62 5.71
N HIS A 4 10.70 15.55 6.18
CA HIS A 4 11.00 16.99 6.20
C HIS A 4 11.04 17.56 7.62
N ASP A 5 11.07 16.70 8.63
CA ASP A 5 11.06 17.05 10.06
C ASP A 5 9.92 18.03 10.45
N ILE A 6 8.78 17.89 9.80
CA ILE A 6 7.58 18.66 10.12
C ILE A 6 6.80 17.93 11.22
N GLU A 7 6.59 18.62 12.33
CA GLU A 7 5.78 18.06 13.42
C GLU A 7 4.29 18.15 13.09
N PRO A 8 3.58 17.01 13.01
CA PRO A 8 2.13 17.00 12.82
C PRO A 8 1.40 17.30 14.13
N ILE A 9 0.17 17.80 14.04
CA ILE A 9 -0.72 17.96 15.22
C ILE A 9 -1.01 16.59 15.83
N TYR A 10 -1.26 15.59 14.98
CA TYR A 10 -1.37 14.19 15.37
C TYR A 10 -0.48 13.34 14.46
N GLU A 11 0.38 12.53 15.04
CA GLU A 11 1.19 11.58 14.31
C GLU A 11 0.34 10.47 13.67
N PHE A 12 0.86 9.86 12.61
CA PHE A 12 0.20 8.72 11.98
C PHE A 12 0.00 7.57 12.99
N GLY A 13 -1.19 7.00 13.02
CA GLY A 13 -1.55 5.95 13.98
C GLY A 13 -1.87 6.45 15.38
N HIS A 14 -1.94 7.78 15.60
CA HIS A 14 -2.34 8.33 16.89
C HIS A 14 -3.73 7.86 17.32
N GLY A 15 -3.85 7.45 18.56
CA GLY A 15 -5.11 7.07 19.19
C GLY A 15 -5.20 7.59 20.62
N LEU A 16 -6.42 7.68 21.12
CA LEU A 16 -6.72 8.03 22.51
C LEU A 16 -7.25 6.80 23.25
N SER A 17 -6.86 6.66 24.49
CA SER A 17 -7.37 5.62 25.39
C SER A 17 -7.73 6.24 26.75
N TYR A 18 -8.68 5.62 27.44
CA TYR A 18 -9.02 5.95 28.82
C TYR A 18 -8.11 5.26 29.83
N THR A 19 -7.14 4.49 29.36
CA THR A 19 -6.14 3.80 30.17
C THR A 19 -4.74 3.99 29.57
N THR A 20 -3.71 3.46 30.21
CA THR A 20 -2.33 3.57 29.77
C THR A 20 -1.72 2.18 29.49
N PHE A 21 -0.83 2.10 28.51
CA PHE A 21 -0.18 0.85 28.13
C PHE A 21 1.34 1.00 28.15
N GLU A 22 2.01 -0.08 28.55
CA GLU A 22 3.45 -0.24 28.49
C GLU A 22 3.82 -1.34 27.52
N TYR A 23 4.82 -1.08 26.68
CA TYR A 23 5.39 -2.03 25.75
C TYR A 23 6.72 -2.56 26.26
N SER A 24 6.92 -3.87 26.19
CA SER A 24 8.11 -4.54 26.70
C SER A 24 8.47 -5.81 25.91
N GLU A 25 9.62 -6.38 26.18
CA GLU A 25 10.08 -7.68 25.68
C GLU A 25 9.93 -7.85 24.15
N LEU A 26 10.48 -6.91 23.36
CA LEU A 26 10.56 -7.08 21.92
C LEU A 26 11.41 -8.31 21.57
N ARG A 27 10.86 -9.19 20.76
CA ARG A 27 11.53 -10.37 20.22
C ARG A 27 11.42 -10.36 18.71
N VAL A 28 12.52 -10.66 18.06
CA VAL A 28 12.61 -10.82 16.62
C VAL A 28 13.16 -12.22 16.37
N GLN A 29 12.39 -13.01 15.66
CA GLN A 29 12.78 -14.36 15.27
C GLN A 29 12.91 -14.43 13.76
N LYS A 30 14.11 -14.75 13.27
CA LYS A 30 14.31 -15.04 11.84
C LYS A 30 13.72 -16.39 11.50
N LEU A 31 12.94 -16.43 10.43
CA LEU A 31 12.32 -17.65 9.91
C LEU A 31 13.14 -18.17 8.73
N THR A 32 13.09 -19.47 8.52
CA THR A 32 13.74 -20.08 7.35
C THR A 32 12.77 -20.09 6.20
N PRO A 33 13.04 -19.37 5.09
CA PRO A 33 12.19 -19.41 3.91
C PRO A 33 12.15 -20.82 3.31
N ALA A 34 11.09 -21.13 2.60
CA ALA A 34 10.89 -22.45 1.97
C ALA A 34 11.88 -22.72 0.81
N GLY A 35 12.60 -21.71 0.34
CA GLY A 35 13.60 -21.81 -0.72
C GLY A 35 14.25 -20.49 -1.04
N GLU A 36 15.15 -20.49 -2.02
CA GLU A 36 15.78 -19.28 -2.51
C GLU A 36 14.77 -18.39 -3.26
N TYR A 37 14.93 -17.09 -3.15
CA TYR A 37 14.16 -16.14 -3.92
C TYR A 37 14.72 -16.06 -5.33
N GLU A 38 13.89 -16.42 -6.28
CA GLU A 38 14.20 -16.26 -7.70
C GLU A 38 13.55 -14.96 -8.17
N PRO A 39 14.34 -13.96 -8.59
CA PRO A 39 13.84 -12.73 -9.16
C PRO A 39 12.93 -13.00 -10.35
N THR A 40 11.90 -12.19 -10.49
CA THR A 40 11.07 -12.20 -11.68
C THR A 40 11.87 -11.64 -12.84
N THR A 41 12.24 -12.47 -13.78
CA THR A 41 12.88 -12.06 -15.02
C THR A 41 11.89 -12.19 -16.15
N GLY A 42 11.42 -11.10 -16.71
CA GLY A 42 10.50 -11.14 -17.84
C GLY A 42 9.91 -9.79 -18.15
N GLU A 43 9.50 -9.63 -19.37
CA GLU A 43 8.71 -8.46 -19.76
C GLU A 43 7.35 -8.57 -19.12
N THR A 44 6.95 -7.53 -18.42
CA THR A 44 5.56 -7.37 -18.02
C THR A 44 4.76 -7.03 -19.25
N GLU A 45 3.56 -7.58 -19.38
CA GLU A 45 2.66 -7.12 -20.43
C GLU A 45 2.47 -5.61 -20.31
N PRO A 46 2.41 -4.89 -21.45
CA PRO A 46 2.13 -3.46 -21.42
C PRO A 46 0.80 -3.20 -20.74
N ALA A 47 0.70 -2.05 -20.10
CA ALA A 47 -0.56 -1.62 -19.50
C ALA A 47 -1.68 -1.69 -20.53
N PRO A 48 -2.90 -2.15 -20.15
CA PRO A 48 -4.02 -2.19 -21.05
C PRO A 48 -4.28 -0.79 -21.62
N THR A 49 -4.52 -0.71 -22.92
CA THR A 49 -4.86 0.53 -23.58
C THR A 49 -6.35 0.81 -23.40
N PHE A 50 -6.67 1.99 -22.92
CA PHE A 50 -8.05 2.46 -22.75
C PHE A 50 -8.59 3.12 -24.05
N GLY A 51 -8.29 2.56 -25.19
CA GLY A 51 -8.69 3.09 -26.49
C GLY A 51 -7.72 4.14 -27.05
N ASN A 52 -8.06 4.68 -28.20
CA ASN A 52 -7.29 5.76 -28.82
C ASN A 52 -7.74 7.10 -28.24
N PHE A 53 -6.84 7.81 -27.63
CA PHE A 53 -7.05 9.20 -27.24
C PHE A 53 -5.96 10.06 -27.86
N SER A 54 -6.37 11.26 -28.25
CA SER A 54 -5.46 12.26 -28.80
C SER A 54 -4.54 12.81 -27.71
N THR A 55 -3.32 13.17 -28.08
CA THR A 55 -2.43 13.97 -27.25
C THR A 55 -2.64 15.48 -27.48
N ASP A 56 -3.48 15.86 -28.41
CA ASP A 56 -3.81 17.25 -28.66
C ASP A 56 -4.87 17.75 -27.67
N LEU A 57 -4.52 18.76 -26.90
CA LEU A 57 -5.41 19.37 -25.92
C LEU A 57 -6.68 19.93 -26.57
N ALA A 58 -6.60 20.39 -27.82
CA ALA A 58 -7.73 20.95 -28.54
C ALA A 58 -8.87 19.95 -28.73
N ASP A 59 -8.55 18.66 -28.84
CA ASP A 59 -9.55 17.60 -29.01
C ASP A 59 -10.41 17.36 -27.76
N TYR A 60 -9.97 17.87 -26.61
CA TYR A 60 -10.63 17.69 -25.31
C TYR A 60 -11.31 18.96 -24.79
N LEU A 61 -11.18 20.07 -25.49
CA LEU A 61 -11.78 21.34 -25.10
C LEU A 61 -13.16 21.53 -25.74
N PHE A 62 -14.02 22.24 -25.04
CA PHE A 62 -15.26 22.70 -25.62
C PHE A 62 -14.99 23.61 -26.85
N PRO A 63 -15.84 23.57 -27.91
CA PRO A 63 -15.69 24.43 -29.04
C PRO A 63 -15.59 25.90 -28.67
N GLU A 64 -14.82 26.66 -29.44
CA GLU A 64 -14.77 28.11 -29.29
C GLU A 64 -16.15 28.72 -29.53
N GLY A 65 -16.57 29.61 -28.65
CA GLY A 65 -17.84 30.30 -28.75
C GLY A 65 -18.93 29.82 -27.80
N ASP A 66 -18.73 28.75 -27.07
CA ASP A 66 -19.63 28.40 -25.98
C ASP A 66 -19.37 29.29 -24.77
N ALA A 67 -20.04 30.46 -24.75
CA ALA A 67 -19.91 31.43 -23.67
C ALA A 67 -20.52 30.97 -22.35
N SER A 68 -21.27 29.89 -22.31
CA SER A 68 -21.90 29.34 -21.11
C SER A 68 -21.03 28.41 -20.32
N SER A 69 -19.96 27.92 -20.94
CA SER A 69 -19.05 26.96 -20.29
C SER A 69 -17.63 27.49 -20.25
N PRO A 70 -17.02 27.55 -19.07
CA PRO A 70 -15.59 27.72 -19.01
C PRO A 70 -14.90 26.58 -19.76
N ARG A 71 -13.77 26.85 -20.41
CA ARG A 71 -13.01 25.81 -21.10
C ARG A 71 -12.77 24.62 -20.19
N ARG A 72 -13.34 23.49 -20.55
CA ARG A 72 -13.23 22.22 -19.81
C ARG A 72 -12.71 21.16 -20.73
N ILE A 73 -12.09 20.14 -20.13
CA ILE A 73 -11.74 18.91 -20.84
C ILE A 73 -13.04 18.15 -21.12
N ALA A 74 -13.40 18.00 -22.40
CA ALA A 74 -14.68 17.45 -22.81
C ALA A 74 -14.74 15.92 -22.77
N GLN A 75 -13.62 15.24 -22.99
CA GLN A 75 -13.56 13.77 -23.14
C GLN A 75 -12.69 13.08 -22.08
N TYR A 76 -12.15 13.81 -21.13
CA TYR A 76 -11.20 13.26 -20.19
C TYR A 76 -11.74 12.10 -19.35
N ILE A 77 -13.02 12.14 -18.99
CA ILE A 77 -13.63 11.16 -18.08
C ILE A 77 -14.06 9.88 -18.83
N TYR A 78 -14.32 9.99 -20.12
CA TYR A 78 -14.88 8.90 -20.93
C TYR A 78 -14.11 8.71 -22.24
N PRO A 79 -12.81 8.35 -22.19
CA PRO A 79 -11.99 8.22 -23.40
C PRO A 79 -12.45 7.10 -24.33
N TRP A 80 -13.28 6.18 -23.85
CA TRP A 80 -13.89 5.09 -24.63
C TRP A 80 -15.19 5.48 -25.33
N LEU A 81 -15.77 6.61 -24.98
CA LEU A 81 -16.92 7.15 -25.69
C LEU A 81 -16.45 7.89 -26.94
N ASN A 82 -16.88 7.47 -28.09
CA ASN A 82 -16.51 8.10 -29.34
C ASN A 82 -17.35 9.37 -29.60
N VAL A 83 -17.26 10.32 -28.69
CA VAL A 83 -17.98 11.58 -28.72
C VAL A 83 -17.06 12.75 -28.44
N SER A 84 -17.32 13.87 -29.11
CA SER A 84 -16.48 15.06 -28.99
C SER A 84 -16.97 16.09 -27.98
N ASN A 85 -18.13 15.90 -27.38
CA ASN A 85 -18.64 16.78 -26.33
C ASN A 85 -19.62 16.07 -25.37
N PRO A 86 -19.87 16.65 -24.19
CA PRO A 86 -20.76 16.05 -23.19
C PRO A 86 -22.23 15.91 -23.60
N GLU A 87 -22.71 16.80 -24.42
CA GLU A 87 -24.11 16.72 -24.89
C GLU A 87 -24.33 15.49 -25.78
N LYS A 88 -23.34 15.17 -26.61
CA LYS A 88 -23.36 13.95 -27.42
C LYS A 88 -23.06 12.70 -26.61
N ALA A 89 -22.36 12.81 -25.51
CA ALA A 89 -22.06 11.65 -24.62
C ALA A 89 -23.35 10.97 -24.16
N SER A 90 -24.37 11.73 -23.79
CA SER A 90 -25.65 11.17 -23.33
C SER A 90 -26.45 10.45 -24.43
N ALA A 91 -26.14 10.74 -25.67
CA ALA A 91 -26.77 10.08 -26.86
C ALA A 91 -25.95 8.86 -27.32
N ASP A 92 -24.77 8.61 -26.75
CA ASP A 92 -23.98 7.44 -27.09
C ASP A 92 -24.68 6.17 -26.54
N PRO A 93 -24.83 5.12 -27.35
CA PRO A 93 -25.50 3.90 -26.92
C PRO A 93 -24.82 3.17 -25.79
N HIS A 94 -23.54 3.49 -25.51
CA HIS A 94 -22.78 2.94 -24.38
C HIS A 94 -22.88 3.82 -23.12
N TYR A 95 -23.47 5.01 -23.24
CA TYR A 95 -23.67 5.86 -22.07
C TYR A 95 -24.66 5.21 -21.09
N GLY A 96 -24.21 5.02 -19.85
CA GLY A 96 -25.00 4.28 -18.85
C GLY A 96 -24.88 2.75 -18.96
N GLY A 97 -24.01 2.25 -19.83
CA GLY A 97 -23.58 0.86 -19.83
C GLY A 97 -22.95 0.45 -18.51
N LYS A 98 -22.80 -0.84 -18.29
CA LYS A 98 -22.13 -1.34 -17.11
C LYS A 98 -20.64 -1.07 -17.20
N ALA A 99 -19.99 -0.90 -16.04
CA ALA A 99 -18.55 -0.67 -15.99
C ALA A 99 -17.77 -1.76 -16.74
N GLU A 100 -18.26 -3.00 -16.76
CA GLU A 100 -17.65 -4.12 -17.45
C GLU A 100 -17.60 -3.93 -18.97
N ASP A 101 -18.56 -3.20 -19.55
CA ASP A 101 -18.64 -2.95 -20.98
C ASP A 101 -17.53 -2.02 -21.49
N PHE A 102 -16.91 -1.29 -20.55
CA PHE A 102 -15.86 -0.30 -20.85
C PHE A 102 -14.47 -0.74 -20.39
N LEU A 103 -14.38 -1.92 -19.81
CA LEU A 103 -13.10 -2.44 -19.37
C LEU A 103 -12.30 -2.98 -20.56
N PRO A 104 -10.98 -2.78 -20.60
CA PRO A 104 -10.15 -3.42 -21.61
C PRO A 104 -10.32 -4.95 -21.55
N PRO A 105 -10.08 -5.65 -22.66
CA PRO A 105 -10.30 -7.10 -22.73
C PRO A 105 -9.62 -7.94 -21.65
N ASN A 106 -8.55 -7.41 -21.05
CA ASN A 106 -7.79 -8.07 -19.99
C ASN A 106 -8.25 -7.65 -18.59
N ALA A 107 -9.21 -6.73 -18.53
CA ALA A 107 -9.78 -6.32 -17.29
C ALA A 107 -10.71 -7.43 -16.79
N GLY A 108 -10.30 -8.25 -15.87
CA GLY A 108 -11.13 -9.31 -15.31
C GLY A 108 -12.45 -8.80 -14.73
N ALA A 109 -13.44 -9.64 -14.63
CA ALA A 109 -14.82 -9.34 -14.19
C ALA A 109 -14.94 -8.74 -12.77
N SER A 110 -13.86 -8.60 -12.05
CA SER A 110 -13.84 -8.08 -10.68
C SER A 110 -13.41 -6.61 -10.57
N GLY A 111 -13.41 -5.85 -11.67
CA GLY A 111 -13.12 -4.42 -11.65
C GLY A 111 -11.63 -4.09 -11.60
N PRO A 112 -11.28 -2.84 -11.27
CA PRO A 112 -9.92 -2.29 -11.43
C PRO A 112 -8.83 -2.95 -10.59
N GLN A 113 -9.17 -3.90 -9.79
CA GLN A 113 -8.21 -4.74 -9.07
C GLN A 113 -7.81 -5.97 -9.85
N GLN A 114 -7.64 -5.74 -11.11
CA GLN A 114 -7.29 -6.79 -11.97
C GLN A 114 -5.90 -7.24 -11.70
N ARG A 115 -5.88 -8.49 -11.55
CA ARG A 115 -4.68 -9.25 -11.68
C ARG A 115 -3.92 -8.74 -12.88
N PRO A 116 -2.73 -8.19 -12.70
CA PRO A 116 -1.82 -8.03 -13.82
C PRO A 116 -1.80 -9.38 -14.54
N ALA A 117 -1.88 -9.38 -15.86
CA ALA A 117 -1.65 -10.58 -16.61
C ALA A 117 -0.37 -11.21 -16.07
N ALA A 118 -0.41 -12.49 -15.79
CA ALA A 118 0.76 -13.19 -15.32
C ALA A 118 1.79 -13.17 -16.45
N GLY A 119 2.68 -12.19 -16.40
CA GLY A 119 3.88 -12.23 -17.22
C GLY A 119 4.73 -13.44 -16.84
N PRO A 120 5.63 -13.90 -17.71
CA PRO A 120 6.58 -14.93 -17.38
C PRO A 120 7.31 -14.56 -16.10
N GLY A 121 7.20 -15.37 -15.06
CA GLY A 121 7.84 -15.13 -13.78
C GLY A 121 7.08 -14.29 -12.77
N ALA A 122 6.02 -13.58 -13.17
CA ALA A 122 5.18 -12.81 -12.26
C ALA A 122 4.24 -13.71 -11.51
N GLY A 123 4.42 -14.65 -10.84
CA GLY A 123 3.50 -15.56 -10.13
C GLY A 123 2.01 -15.21 -10.31
N GLN A 124 1.17 -16.15 -10.32
CA GLN A 124 -0.28 -15.96 -10.55
C GLN A 124 -1.02 -15.29 -9.38
N GLN A 125 -0.30 -14.68 -8.46
CA GLN A 125 -0.85 -14.05 -7.27
C GLN A 125 -0.89 -12.52 -7.44
N PRO A 126 -1.84 -11.82 -6.80
CA PRO A 126 -1.80 -10.38 -6.71
C PRO A 126 -0.44 -9.93 -6.15
N GLY A 127 0.23 -9.01 -6.85
CA GLY A 127 1.56 -8.52 -6.45
C GLY A 127 2.74 -9.29 -7.06
N GLY A 128 2.51 -10.24 -7.98
CA GLY A 128 3.57 -10.91 -8.73
C GLY A 128 4.09 -12.18 -8.05
N ASN A 129 5.40 -12.27 -7.85
CA ASN A 129 6.06 -13.44 -7.31
C ASN A 129 5.55 -13.83 -5.91
N ALA A 130 4.99 -15.04 -5.78
CA ALA A 130 4.43 -15.54 -4.52
C ALA A 130 5.46 -15.57 -3.38
N ARG A 131 6.74 -15.72 -3.69
CA ARG A 131 7.82 -15.72 -2.70
C ARG A 131 8.07 -14.36 -2.04
N LEU A 132 7.53 -13.29 -2.59
CA LEU A 132 7.51 -11.98 -1.93
C LEU A 132 6.72 -11.99 -0.62
N PHE A 133 5.76 -12.89 -0.52
CA PHE A 133 4.89 -13.01 0.65
C PHE A 133 5.34 -14.12 1.62
N GLU A 134 6.48 -14.74 1.36
CA GLU A 134 7.07 -15.67 2.31
C GLU A 134 7.49 -14.96 3.60
N PRO A 135 7.11 -15.49 4.78
CA PRO A 135 7.55 -14.95 6.07
C PRO A 135 9.06 -15.07 6.23
N LEU A 136 9.70 -13.95 6.57
CA LEU A 136 11.14 -13.90 6.87
C LEU A 136 11.43 -13.68 8.35
N TYR A 137 10.55 -12.96 9.04
CA TYR A 137 10.67 -12.70 10.48
C TYR A 137 9.32 -12.74 11.16
N GLU A 138 9.32 -13.20 12.38
CA GLU A 138 8.25 -13.00 13.35
C GLU A 138 8.71 -11.99 14.38
N VAL A 139 7.89 -10.95 14.60
CA VAL A 139 8.14 -9.89 15.57
C VAL A 139 7.06 -9.95 16.63
N SER A 140 7.43 -10.05 17.89
CA SER A 140 6.48 -10.02 18.99
C SER A 140 6.91 -9.06 20.10
N ALA A 141 5.94 -8.51 20.81
CA ALA A 141 6.14 -7.65 21.96
C ALA A 141 5.04 -7.88 23.00
N ARG A 142 5.32 -7.57 24.25
CA ARG A 142 4.32 -7.58 25.31
C ARG A 142 3.72 -6.19 25.49
N VAL A 143 2.40 -6.15 25.65
CA VAL A 143 1.63 -4.94 25.93
C VAL A 143 0.89 -5.15 27.26
N THR A 144 1.18 -4.31 28.22
CA THR A 144 0.59 -4.36 29.57
C THR A 144 -0.28 -3.14 29.80
N ASN A 145 -1.51 -3.33 30.24
CA ASN A 145 -2.33 -2.22 30.71
C ASN A 145 -1.84 -1.78 32.10
N THR A 146 -1.27 -0.61 32.19
CA THR A 146 -0.73 -0.01 33.42
C THR A 146 -1.71 0.95 34.09
N GLY A 147 -2.87 1.22 33.48
CA GLY A 147 -3.89 2.07 34.06
C GLY A 147 -4.89 1.30 34.90
N SER A 148 -5.98 1.98 35.27
CA SER A 148 -7.00 1.45 36.18
C SER A 148 -8.28 0.97 35.50
N LEU A 149 -8.43 1.20 34.18
CA LEU A 149 -9.60 0.80 33.41
C LEU A 149 -9.22 -0.24 32.36
N PRO A 150 -10.11 -1.19 32.02
CA PRO A 150 -9.88 -2.03 30.87
C PRO A 150 -9.95 -1.17 29.60
N GLY A 151 -9.13 -1.52 28.60
CA GLY A 151 -9.09 -0.79 27.34
C GLY A 151 -8.50 -1.63 26.21
N ASP A 152 -8.74 -1.14 25.01
CA ASP A 152 -8.14 -1.70 23.80
C ASP A 152 -6.87 -0.92 23.48
N GLU A 153 -5.89 -1.62 22.94
CA GLU A 153 -4.69 -1.02 22.37
C GLU A 153 -4.52 -1.46 20.91
N VAL A 154 -4.00 -0.56 20.08
CA VAL A 154 -3.61 -0.88 18.71
C VAL A 154 -2.08 -0.86 18.62
N ALA A 155 -1.48 -2.03 18.77
CA ALA A 155 -0.04 -2.18 18.61
C ALA A 155 0.35 -2.13 17.14
N GLN A 156 1.41 -1.38 16.83
CA GLN A 156 1.86 -1.08 15.48
C GLN A 156 3.33 -1.45 15.30
N LEU A 157 3.63 -2.12 14.21
CA LEU A 157 4.99 -2.50 13.79
C LEU A 157 5.42 -1.65 12.60
N TYR A 158 6.49 -0.92 12.77
CA TYR A 158 7.14 -0.13 11.72
C TYR A 158 8.49 -0.73 11.37
N VAL A 159 8.89 -0.56 10.11
CA VAL A 159 10.20 -0.98 9.61
C VAL A 159 10.89 0.20 8.96
N SER A 160 12.16 0.41 9.31
CA SER A 160 13.10 1.22 8.55
C SER A 160 13.94 0.29 7.68
N LEU A 161 14.00 0.57 6.39
CA LEU A 161 14.81 -0.19 5.45
C LEU A 161 16.27 0.31 5.39
N GLY A 162 16.54 1.48 5.97
CA GLY A 162 17.89 1.99 6.21
C GLY A 162 18.58 2.67 5.04
N GLY A 163 17.98 2.70 3.86
CA GLY A 163 18.54 3.37 2.70
C GLY A 163 18.42 4.91 2.76
N PRO A 164 19.32 5.63 2.07
CA PRO A 164 19.33 7.10 2.12
C PRO A 164 18.12 7.76 1.48
N ASP A 165 17.52 7.11 0.48
CA ASP A 165 16.37 7.62 -0.27
C ASP A 165 15.05 6.98 0.16
N GLU A 166 15.07 6.26 1.28
CA GLU A 166 13.92 5.53 1.77
C GLU A 166 13.16 6.29 2.85
N PRO A 167 11.86 6.04 3.00
CA PRO A 167 11.11 6.58 4.13
C PRO A 167 11.75 6.18 5.45
N PRO A 168 11.86 7.08 6.44
CA PRO A 168 12.46 6.78 7.73
C PRO A 168 11.86 5.54 8.41
N LYS A 169 10.54 5.39 8.28
CA LYS A 169 9.79 4.25 8.83
C LYS A 169 8.51 4.03 8.02
N VAL A 170 8.14 2.77 7.81
CA VAL A 170 6.90 2.37 7.12
C VAL A 170 6.14 1.39 8.00
N LEU A 171 4.84 1.59 8.16
CA LEU A 171 3.97 0.64 8.85
C LEU A 171 3.91 -0.68 8.06
N ARG A 172 4.21 -1.79 8.73
CA ARG A 172 4.21 -3.14 8.13
C ARG A 172 3.26 -4.11 8.82
N GLY A 173 2.81 -3.79 10.01
CA GLY A 173 1.84 -4.61 10.73
C GLY A 173 1.16 -3.83 11.85
N PHE A 174 -0.04 -4.22 12.17
CA PHE A 174 -0.75 -3.74 13.34
C PHE A 174 -1.81 -4.75 13.77
N ASP A 175 -2.16 -4.72 15.04
CA ASP A 175 -3.28 -5.51 15.56
C ASP A 175 -3.97 -4.77 16.69
N ARG A 176 -5.28 -4.97 16.77
CA ARG A 176 -6.09 -4.50 17.89
C ARG A 176 -6.11 -5.56 18.99
N LEU A 177 -5.59 -5.21 20.13
CA LEU A 177 -5.55 -6.02 21.35
C LEU A 177 -6.74 -5.62 22.23
N PRO A 178 -7.84 -6.39 22.20
CA PRO A 178 -9.09 -5.95 22.81
C PRO A 178 -9.12 -6.21 24.30
N SER A 179 -9.79 -5.33 25.03
CA SER A 179 -10.26 -5.52 26.41
C SER A 179 -9.16 -5.94 27.41
N ILE A 180 -7.98 -5.33 27.31
CA ILE A 180 -6.87 -5.62 28.23
C ILE A 180 -7.25 -5.07 29.62
N ALA A 181 -7.39 -5.96 30.61
CA ALA A 181 -7.71 -5.58 31.98
C ALA A 181 -6.53 -4.87 32.66
N PRO A 182 -6.79 -4.04 33.69
CA PRO A 182 -5.74 -3.45 34.51
C PRO A 182 -4.73 -4.50 35.02
N GLY A 183 -3.44 -4.27 34.78
CA GLY A 183 -2.36 -5.19 35.12
C GLY A 183 -2.21 -6.40 34.21
N GLN A 184 -3.11 -6.61 33.27
CA GLN A 184 -3.01 -7.70 32.30
C GLN A 184 -1.94 -7.40 31.25
N THR A 185 -1.20 -8.44 30.87
CA THR A 185 -0.25 -8.42 29.76
C THR A 185 -0.76 -9.33 28.65
N VAL A 186 -0.75 -8.84 27.43
CA VAL A 186 -1.05 -9.59 26.20
C VAL A 186 0.15 -9.53 25.25
N VAL A 187 0.18 -10.43 24.27
CA VAL A 187 1.26 -10.46 23.28
C VAL A 187 0.73 -9.93 21.97
N PHE A 188 1.41 -8.95 21.42
CA PHE A 188 1.33 -8.54 20.03
C PHE A 188 2.28 -9.40 19.21
N SER A 189 1.85 -9.87 18.06
CA SER A 189 2.70 -10.60 17.10
C SER A 189 2.37 -10.17 15.68
N ALA A 190 3.40 -9.98 14.86
CA ALA A 190 3.26 -9.67 13.45
C ALA A 190 4.39 -10.34 12.65
N THR A 191 4.06 -10.73 11.42
CA THR A 191 5.00 -11.37 10.51
C THR A 191 5.49 -10.38 9.48
N LEU A 192 6.79 -10.33 9.24
CA LEU A 192 7.39 -9.59 8.14
C LEU A 192 7.72 -10.54 6.99
N THR A 193 7.22 -10.22 5.83
CA THR A 193 7.47 -10.94 4.59
C THR A 193 8.67 -10.33 3.85
N ARG A 194 9.15 -11.01 2.82
CA ARG A 194 10.16 -10.46 1.91
C ARG A 194 9.71 -9.13 1.32
N ARG A 195 8.44 -9.02 0.94
CA ARG A 195 7.85 -7.79 0.38
C ARG A 195 7.96 -6.60 1.34
N ASP A 196 7.80 -6.86 2.64
CA ASP A 196 7.88 -5.81 3.67
C ASP A 196 9.28 -5.24 3.84
N LEU A 197 10.28 -6.04 3.48
CA LEU A 197 11.71 -5.70 3.58
C LEU A 197 12.34 -5.31 2.24
N SER A 198 11.54 -5.27 1.18
CA SER A 198 11.99 -4.99 -0.19
C SER A 198 11.56 -3.61 -0.65
N ASN A 199 12.35 -3.05 -1.56
CA ASN A 199 11.98 -1.94 -2.42
C ASN A 199 11.88 -2.39 -3.86
N TRP A 200 11.11 -1.64 -4.64
CA TRP A 200 11.08 -1.83 -6.09
C TRP A 200 12.35 -1.24 -6.72
N ASP A 201 13.13 -2.08 -7.37
CA ASP A 201 14.29 -1.67 -8.15
C ASP A 201 13.87 -1.49 -9.61
N VAL A 202 13.93 -0.24 -10.08
CA VAL A 202 13.52 0.12 -11.45
C VAL A 202 14.48 -0.47 -12.49
N ALA A 203 15.74 -0.63 -12.17
CA ALA A 203 16.73 -1.20 -13.10
C ALA A 203 16.59 -2.72 -13.20
N ALA A 204 16.38 -3.39 -12.08
CA ALA A 204 16.16 -4.83 -12.03
C ALA A 204 14.73 -5.23 -12.41
N GLN A 205 13.78 -4.28 -12.42
CA GLN A 205 12.34 -4.54 -12.60
C GLN A 205 11.81 -5.60 -11.63
N ASP A 206 12.28 -5.56 -10.38
CA ASP A 206 11.90 -6.50 -9.33
C ASP A 206 11.93 -5.89 -7.93
N TRP A 207 11.39 -6.61 -6.95
CA TRP A 207 11.45 -6.29 -5.54
C TRP A 207 12.75 -6.78 -4.93
N THR A 208 13.61 -5.85 -4.54
CA THR A 208 14.95 -6.15 -4.03
C THR A 208 15.05 -5.84 -2.54
N VAL A 209 15.54 -6.81 -1.78
CA VAL A 209 15.98 -6.59 -0.39
C VAL A 209 17.35 -5.94 -0.43
N THR A 210 17.43 -4.69 0.00
CA THR A 210 18.70 -3.95 0.05
C THR A 210 19.63 -4.46 1.16
N ASP A 211 20.93 -4.21 1.02
CA ASP A 211 21.94 -4.61 2.03
C ASP A 211 22.01 -3.66 3.23
N HIS A 212 21.17 -2.61 3.25
CA HIS A 212 21.13 -1.67 4.37
C HIS A 212 20.59 -2.33 5.64
N ALA A 213 21.13 -1.91 6.78
CA ALA A 213 20.68 -2.38 8.08
C ALA A 213 19.22 -1.99 8.32
N LYS A 214 18.38 -2.99 8.56
CA LYS A 214 16.96 -2.80 8.79
C LYS A 214 16.64 -2.80 10.26
N THR A 215 15.73 -1.93 10.66
CA THR A 215 15.32 -1.81 12.06
C THR A 215 13.80 -1.90 12.17
N VAL A 216 13.33 -2.70 13.10
CA VAL A 216 11.92 -2.78 13.48
C VAL A 216 11.67 -1.91 14.69
N TYR A 217 10.48 -1.35 14.77
CA TYR A 217 9.99 -0.54 15.88
C TYR A 217 8.57 -0.99 16.21
N VAL A 218 8.27 -1.08 17.50
CA VAL A 218 6.92 -1.42 17.99
C VAL A 218 6.46 -0.37 18.99
N GLY A 219 5.21 0.06 18.81
CA GLY A 219 4.58 1.03 19.70
C GLY A 219 3.14 1.35 19.30
N SER A 220 2.64 2.47 19.81
CA SER A 220 1.23 2.89 19.64
C SER A 220 1.00 3.88 18.51
N SER A 221 2.04 4.44 17.93
CA SER A 221 1.94 5.37 16.80
C SER A 221 3.30 5.49 16.08
N SER A 222 3.36 6.19 14.95
CA SER A 222 4.61 6.38 14.19
C SER A 222 5.72 7.11 14.95
N ARG A 223 5.39 7.80 16.04
CA ARG A 223 6.35 8.53 16.87
C ARG A 223 6.45 8.00 18.32
N LYS A 224 5.48 7.25 18.78
CA LYS A 224 5.52 6.56 20.08
C LYS A 224 5.92 5.11 19.91
N LEU A 225 7.21 4.90 19.70
CA LEU A 225 7.83 3.61 19.37
C LEU A 225 8.89 3.27 20.43
N PRO A 226 8.46 2.84 21.64
CA PRO A 226 9.38 2.59 22.75
C PRO A 226 10.31 1.41 22.53
N LEU A 227 9.97 0.50 21.61
CA LEU A 227 10.77 -0.70 21.36
C LEU A 227 11.39 -0.65 19.97
N SER A 228 12.65 -1.05 19.86
CA SER A 228 13.33 -1.21 18.57
C SER A 228 14.35 -2.34 18.61
N ALA A 229 14.56 -2.98 17.46
CA ALA A 229 15.60 -4.00 17.25
C ALA A 229 16.05 -4.00 15.79
N GLN A 230 17.32 -4.33 15.58
CA GLN A 230 17.84 -4.56 14.22
C GLN A 230 17.46 -5.97 13.74
N LEU A 231 17.22 -6.11 12.44
CA LEU A 231 17.05 -7.39 11.77
C LEU A 231 18.44 -7.92 11.35
N GLU A 232 18.72 -9.18 11.71
CA GLU A 232 19.97 -9.88 11.35
C GLU A 232 19.77 -10.85 10.18
#